data_b18ebb428863b24b89c7471365178daf
#
_entry.id   b18ebb428863b24b89c7471365178daf
#
_cell.length_a   1.000
_cell.length_b   1.000
_cell.length_c   1.000
_cell.angle_alpha   90.00
_cell.angle_beta   90.00
_cell.angle_gamma   90.00
#
_symmetry.space_group_name_H-M   'P 1'
#
loop_
_entity.id
_entity.type
_entity.pdbx_description
1 polymer ?
#
loop_
_entity_poly.entity_id
_entity_poly.type
_entity_poly.pdbx_seq_one_letter_code
_entity_poly.pdbx_strand_id
1 'polypeptide(L)'
;MANLLLIDDHPDLLPGQVGHVFPAPAHRVEIAHTGAEGLQRVADVRPDVILLDLRLPDQSGLDVLRQLRQIDARIPVVLITVVRSADTAIEAMRQGAYDYLLKPLDLQKLVRVIGEALKVDRLMREPAVVVGTPPDDDQPGEAIVGSCPAMQEVYKAIGRVADQTFPVLITGESGTGKELVARAIYQHGPRAKAPFLALNCAAIPETLLESELFGHEKGAFTGAERRRIGKFEQANGGTMLLDEVGDMPLAAQAKVLRLLQEQAFERVGGTETVRTDVRLIAATHRDLGAWPAQGKYRPDL
;
A
#
# COMPACT_ATOMS: atom_id res chain seq x y z
N MET A 1 -1.64 16.62 -12.64
CA MET A 1 -0.48 17.54 -12.69
C MET A 1 0.12 17.52 -11.30
N ALA A 2 1.39 17.15 -11.17
CA ALA A 2 2.05 17.09 -9.86
C ALA A 2 2.96 18.31 -9.67
N ASN A 3 2.96 18.87 -8.44
CA ASN A 3 3.78 20.01 -8.06
C ASN A 3 5.03 19.51 -7.33
N LEU A 4 6.20 19.73 -7.90
CA LEU A 4 7.48 19.37 -7.30
C LEU A 4 8.16 20.66 -6.81
N LEU A 5 8.67 20.68 -5.58
CA LEU A 5 9.48 21.78 -5.06
C LEU A 5 10.92 21.29 -4.91
N LEU A 6 11.83 21.90 -5.64
CA LEU A 6 13.27 21.67 -5.52
C LEU A 6 13.90 22.77 -4.67
N ILE A 7 14.55 22.40 -3.57
CA ILE A 7 15.29 23.30 -2.69
C ILE A 7 16.78 22.96 -2.84
N ASP A 8 17.51 23.74 -3.64
CA ASP A 8 18.92 23.51 -3.98
C ASP A 8 19.58 24.84 -4.33
N ASP A 9 20.77 25.08 -3.83
CA ASP A 9 21.50 26.34 -4.02
C ASP A 9 22.18 26.45 -5.39
N HIS A 10 22.29 25.37 -6.15
CA HIS A 10 22.91 25.35 -7.47
C HIS A 10 21.88 25.70 -8.57
N PRO A 11 22.07 26.82 -9.30
CA PRO A 11 21.05 27.32 -10.22
C PRO A 11 20.81 26.46 -11.47
N ASP A 12 21.80 25.68 -11.92
CA ASP A 12 21.75 25.13 -13.28
C ASP A 12 21.74 23.59 -13.36
N LEU A 13 22.42 22.88 -12.48
CA LEU A 13 22.67 21.45 -12.70
C LEU A 13 21.45 20.57 -12.33
N LEU A 14 20.92 20.75 -11.13
CA LEU A 14 19.78 19.97 -10.63
C LEU A 14 18.45 20.43 -11.23
N PRO A 15 18.17 21.75 -11.32
CA PRO A 15 16.95 22.24 -11.97
C PRO A 15 16.81 21.76 -13.41
N GLY A 16 17.90 21.80 -14.19
CA GLY A 16 17.91 21.31 -15.57
C GLY A 16 17.64 19.81 -15.68
N GLN A 17 18.24 18.99 -14.83
CA GLN A 17 18.04 17.55 -14.81
C GLN A 17 16.61 17.17 -14.38
N VAL A 18 16.09 17.79 -13.31
CA VAL A 18 14.74 17.55 -12.82
C VAL A 18 13.70 18.01 -13.84
N GLY A 19 13.86 19.21 -14.41
CA GLY A 19 12.94 19.73 -15.44
C GLY A 19 12.93 18.91 -16.72
N HIS A 20 14.06 18.30 -17.10
CA HIS A 20 14.14 17.41 -18.25
C HIS A 20 13.36 16.10 -18.03
N VAL A 21 13.44 15.56 -16.82
CA VAL A 21 12.82 14.28 -16.46
C VAL A 21 11.34 14.44 -16.09
N PHE A 22 10.96 15.60 -15.56
CA PHE A 22 9.58 15.94 -15.17
C PHE A 22 9.05 17.14 -15.96
N PRO A 23 8.80 16.98 -17.28
CA PRO A 23 8.41 18.10 -18.13
C PRO A 23 6.97 18.56 -17.87
N ALA A 24 6.73 19.86 -18.14
CA ALA A 24 5.39 20.39 -18.27
C ALA A 24 4.69 19.77 -19.53
N PRO A 25 3.36 19.62 -19.53
CA PRO A 25 2.40 20.05 -18.50
C PRO A 25 2.10 18.98 -17.42
N ALA A 26 2.73 17.81 -17.48
CA ALA A 26 2.44 16.72 -16.55
C ALA A 26 2.90 17.06 -15.12
N HIS A 27 4.01 17.79 -15.01
CA HIS A 27 4.61 18.20 -13.75
C HIS A 27 4.89 19.71 -13.76
N ARG A 28 4.80 20.34 -12.59
CA ARG A 28 5.25 21.71 -12.34
C ARG A 28 6.40 21.66 -11.35
N VAL A 29 7.57 22.13 -11.76
CA VAL A 29 8.76 22.18 -10.91
C VAL A 29 8.97 23.63 -10.47
N GLU A 30 8.89 23.88 -9.17
CA GLU A 30 9.24 25.14 -8.52
C GLU A 30 10.61 25.00 -7.86
N ILE A 31 11.39 26.08 -7.86
CA ILE A 31 12.77 26.06 -7.37
C ILE A 31 12.92 27.11 -6.27
N ALA A 32 13.56 26.73 -5.16
CA ALA A 32 13.99 27.62 -4.10
C ALA A 32 15.51 27.45 -3.90
N HIS A 33 16.23 28.54 -3.69
CA HIS A 33 17.69 28.53 -3.58
C HIS A 33 18.19 28.54 -2.13
N THR A 34 17.30 28.70 -1.17
CA THR A 34 17.61 28.69 0.26
C THR A 34 16.57 27.87 1.03
N GLY A 35 16.93 27.42 2.22
CA GLY A 35 16.00 26.72 3.10
C GLY A 35 14.82 27.60 3.52
N ALA A 36 15.07 28.86 3.84
CA ALA A 36 14.03 29.81 4.22
C ALA A 36 13.04 30.08 3.06
N GLU A 37 13.54 30.27 1.84
CA GLU A 37 12.69 30.39 0.64
C GLU A 37 11.86 29.13 0.41
N GLY A 38 12.48 27.95 0.54
CA GLY A 38 11.80 26.67 0.40
C GLY A 38 10.64 26.52 1.37
N LEU A 39 10.85 26.80 2.64
CA LEU A 39 9.82 26.76 3.67
C LEU A 39 8.65 27.72 3.38
N GLN A 40 8.94 28.93 2.90
CA GLN A 40 7.91 29.88 2.50
C GLN A 40 7.09 29.37 1.31
N ARG A 41 7.76 28.83 0.28
CA ARG A 41 7.09 28.31 -0.92
C ARG A 41 6.20 27.11 -0.65
N VAL A 42 6.46 26.29 0.37
CA VAL A 42 5.60 25.16 0.73
C VAL A 42 4.16 25.60 0.98
N ALA A 43 3.95 26.76 1.66
CA ALA A 43 2.62 27.28 1.92
C ALA A 43 1.90 27.74 0.64
N ASP A 44 2.66 28.36 -0.30
CA ASP A 44 2.12 28.93 -1.53
C ASP A 44 1.85 27.87 -2.61
N VAL A 45 2.81 26.95 -2.80
CA VAL A 45 2.81 25.97 -3.90
C VAL A 45 2.07 24.70 -3.54
N ARG A 46 2.03 24.31 -2.24
CA ARG A 46 1.51 23.03 -1.74
C ARG A 46 2.06 21.85 -2.55
N PRO A 47 3.38 21.62 -2.49
CA PRO A 47 4.02 20.61 -3.31
C PRO A 47 3.55 19.20 -2.95
N ASP A 48 3.48 18.33 -3.96
CA ASP A 48 3.19 16.90 -3.79
C ASP A 48 4.45 16.13 -3.38
N VAL A 49 5.65 16.62 -3.76
CA VAL A 49 6.95 16.07 -3.35
C VAL A 49 7.95 17.20 -3.23
N ILE A 50 8.82 17.15 -2.22
CA ILE A 50 9.94 18.07 -2.05
C ILE A 50 11.25 17.33 -2.30
N LEU A 51 12.09 17.90 -3.17
CA LEU A 51 13.49 17.54 -3.34
C LEU A 51 14.33 18.54 -2.56
N LEU A 52 15.12 18.09 -1.60
CA LEU A 52 15.82 18.96 -0.66
C LEU A 52 17.32 18.65 -0.63
N ASP A 53 18.17 19.63 -1.01
CA ASP A 53 19.61 19.46 -0.78
C ASP A 53 19.92 19.52 0.71
N LEU A 54 20.86 18.67 1.09
CA LEU A 54 21.37 18.64 2.45
C LEU A 54 22.22 19.88 2.79
N ARG A 55 22.90 20.46 1.79
CA ARG A 55 23.73 21.63 1.94
C ARG A 55 23.07 22.86 1.33
N LEU A 56 22.59 23.75 2.15
CA LEU A 56 22.01 25.02 1.74
C LEU A 56 22.83 26.16 2.34
N PRO A 57 22.81 27.36 1.73
CA PRO A 57 23.64 28.45 2.15
C PRO A 57 23.26 29.08 3.50
N ASP A 58 22.00 28.94 3.90
CA ASP A 58 21.41 29.56 5.09
C ASP A 58 21.29 28.59 6.27
N GLN A 59 21.03 27.30 6.02
CA GLN A 59 20.83 26.29 7.07
C GLN A 59 21.06 24.87 6.54
N SER A 60 21.15 23.91 7.45
CA SER A 60 21.25 22.50 7.05
C SER A 60 19.93 21.98 6.49
N GLY A 61 19.98 21.15 5.43
CA GLY A 61 18.79 20.46 4.92
C GLY A 61 18.09 19.58 5.95
N LEU A 62 18.82 19.06 6.95
CA LEU A 62 18.17 18.34 8.06
C LEU A 62 17.34 19.27 8.96
N ASP A 63 17.79 20.53 9.16
CA ASP A 63 17.01 21.50 9.92
C ASP A 63 15.78 21.95 9.14
N VAL A 64 15.91 22.13 7.82
CA VAL A 64 14.76 22.37 6.91
C VAL A 64 13.78 21.22 6.98
N LEU A 65 14.26 19.96 6.89
CA LEU A 65 13.41 18.77 6.99
C LEU A 65 12.60 18.75 8.29
N ARG A 66 13.25 19.06 9.41
CA ARG A 66 12.58 19.13 10.72
C ARG A 66 11.47 20.17 10.75
N GLN A 67 11.72 21.36 10.18
CA GLN A 67 10.72 22.42 10.05
C GLN A 67 9.58 22.03 9.09
N LEU A 68 9.89 21.39 7.96
CA LEU A 68 8.88 20.87 7.03
C LEU A 68 7.95 19.86 7.70
N ARG A 69 8.49 18.98 8.58
CA ARG A 69 7.68 18.03 9.35
C ARG A 69 6.73 18.67 10.34
N GLN A 70 7.05 19.88 10.82
CA GLN A 70 6.15 20.68 11.67
C GLN A 70 5.06 21.38 10.85
N ILE A 71 5.36 21.77 9.60
CA ILE A 71 4.40 22.44 8.70
C ILE A 71 3.40 21.40 8.16
N ASP A 72 3.87 20.37 7.50
CA ASP A 72 3.07 19.24 7.02
C ASP A 72 3.90 17.96 6.98
N ALA A 73 3.61 17.04 7.90
CA ALA A 73 4.31 15.76 8.01
C ALA A 73 3.99 14.79 6.86
N ARG A 74 2.96 15.06 6.06
CA ARG A 74 2.50 14.17 4.97
C ARG A 74 3.32 14.31 3.70
N ILE A 75 3.84 15.52 3.41
CA ILE A 75 4.55 15.78 2.16
C ILE A 75 5.82 14.91 2.11
N PRO A 76 5.99 14.05 1.10
CA PRO A 76 7.21 13.29 0.92
C PRO A 76 8.40 14.21 0.66
N VAL A 77 9.47 14.10 1.46
CA VAL A 77 10.71 14.85 1.28
C VAL A 77 11.82 13.88 0.90
N VAL A 78 12.38 14.03 -0.29
CA VAL A 78 13.53 13.26 -0.79
C VAL A 78 14.78 14.13 -0.62
N LEU A 79 15.71 13.68 0.21
CA LEU A 79 16.97 14.37 0.40
C LEU A 79 17.96 14.09 -0.74
N ILE A 80 18.67 15.10 -1.17
CA ILE A 80 19.74 15.01 -2.17
C ILE A 80 21.04 15.41 -1.51
N THR A 81 22.12 14.63 -1.69
CA THR A 81 23.37 14.91 -0.99
C THR A 81 24.60 14.38 -1.71
N VAL A 82 25.74 15.03 -1.52
CA VAL A 82 27.07 14.50 -1.88
C VAL A 82 27.66 13.65 -0.75
N VAL A 83 27.09 13.68 0.44
CA VAL A 83 27.62 13.02 1.64
C VAL A 83 27.26 11.56 1.62
N ARG A 84 28.28 10.68 1.63
CA ARG A 84 28.13 9.20 1.67
C ARG A 84 28.26 8.67 3.10
N SER A 85 27.81 9.42 4.10
CA SER A 85 27.83 8.97 5.49
C SER A 85 26.57 8.18 5.84
N ALA A 86 26.75 6.99 6.40
CA ALA A 86 25.64 6.19 6.91
C ALA A 86 24.86 6.94 8.02
N ASP A 87 25.60 7.65 8.90
CA ASP A 87 24.99 8.41 9.99
C ASP A 87 24.04 9.51 9.48
N THR A 88 24.45 10.22 8.42
CA THR A 88 23.62 11.27 7.79
C THR A 88 22.36 10.66 7.16
N ALA A 89 22.50 9.51 6.48
CA ALA A 89 21.36 8.82 5.88
C ALA A 89 20.39 8.29 6.95
N ILE A 90 20.92 7.66 8.01
CA ILE A 90 20.13 7.17 9.14
C ILE A 90 19.41 8.32 9.83
N GLU A 91 20.10 9.43 10.10
CA GLU A 91 19.51 10.60 10.73
C GLU A 91 18.40 11.23 9.87
N ALA A 92 18.62 11.33 8.54
CA ALA A 92 17.62 11.80 7.60
C ALA A 92 16.34 10.94 7.65
N MET A 93 16.49 9.62 7.59
CA MET A 93 15.36 8.70 7.67
C MET A 93 14.66 8.75 9.03
N ARG A 94 15.42 8.88 10.12
CA ARG A 94 14.88 9.04 11.49
C ARG A 94 14.05 10.32 11.64
N GLN A 95 14.47 11.40 10.99
CA GLN A 95 13.73 12.67 10.96
C GLN A 95 12.54 12.67 9.99
N GLY A 96 12.26 11.53 9.35
CA GLY A 96 11.09 11.35 8.50
C GLY A 96 11.32 11.71 7.02
N ALA A 97 12.56 11.73 6.52
CA ALA A 97 12.77 11.76 5.08
C ALA A 97 12.08 10.57 4.40
N TYR A 98 11.53 10.78 3.22
CA TYR A 98 10.93 9.72 2.42
C TYR A 98 11.99 8.79 1.85
N ASP A 99 13.05 9.38 1.31
CA ASP A 99 14.22 8.68 0.77
C ASP A 99 15.41 9.66 0.69
N TYR A 100 16.60 9.15 0.32
CA TYR A 100 17.74 9.99 0.01
C TYR A 100 18.42 9.55 -1.29
N LEU A 101 18.96 10.51 -2.04
CA LEU A 101 19.66 10.32 -3.29
C LEU A 101 21.06 10.91 -3.21
N LEU A 102 22.03 10.20 -3.75
CA LEU A 102 23.42 10.67 -3.82
C LEU A 102 23.66 11.44 -5.12
N LYS A 103 24.37 12.58 -5.03
CA LYS A 103 24.93 13.27 -6.20
C LYS A 103 26.22 12.53 -6.68
N PRO A 104 26.46 12.36 -7.99
CA PRO A 104 25.62 12.76 -9.11
C PRO A 104 24.34 11.93 -9.19
N LEU A 105 23.22 12.57 -9.57
CA LEU A 105 21.92 11.91 -9.61
C LEU A 105 21.87 10.85 -10.72
N ASP A 106 21.46 9.65 -10.34
CA ASP A 106 20.95 8.66 -11.26
C ASP A 106 19.49 9.03 -11.61
N LEU A 107 19.28 9.47 -12.85
CA LEU A 107 17.97 9.93 -13.32
C LEU A 107 16.91 8.81 -13.29
N GLN A 108 17.28 7.56 -13.52
CA GLN A 108 16.35 6.44 -13.46
C GLN A 108 15.89 6.20 -12.00
N LYS A 109 16.84 6.26 -11.06
CA LYS A 109 16.53 6.17 -9.63
C LYS A 109 15.67 7.36 -9.17
N LEU A 110 15.97 8.57 -9.64
CA LEU A 110 15.19 9.78 -9.35
C LEU A 110 13.73 9.63 -9.79
N VAL A 111 13.50 9.20 -11.04
CA VAL A 111 12.14 8.95 -11.58
C VAL A 111 11.38 7.97 -10.73
N ARG A 112 12.03 6.86 -10.38
CA ARG A 112 11.41 5.81 -9.57
C ARG A 112 11.02 6.33 -8.19
N VAL A 113 11.95 6.96 -7.47
CA VAL A 113 11.73 7.46 -6.11
C VAL A 113 10.65 8.54 -6.08
N ILE A 114 10.67 9.51 -7.00
CA ILE A 114 9.62 10.54 -7.09
C ILE A 114 8.28 9.92 -7.48
N GLY A 115 8.27 8.97 -8.43
CA GLY A 115 7.04 8.27 -8.83
C GLY A 115 6.39 7.52 -7.66
N GLU A 116 7.19 6.84 -6.83
CA GLU A 116 6.74 6.18 -5.61
C GLU A 116 6.25 7.21 -4.56
N ALA A 117 6.98 8.31 -4.39
CA ALA A 117 6.60 9.39 -3.47
C ALA A 117 5.26 10.04 -3.85
N LEU A 118 5.03 10.30 -5.14
CA LEU A 118 3.76 10.84 -5.64
C LEU A 118 2.58 9.88 -5.43
N LYS A 119 2.82 8.56 -5.54
CA LYS A 119 1.79 7.56 -5.21
C LYS A 119 1.42 7.62 -3.72
N VAL A 120 2.42 7.73 -2.84
CA VAL A 120 2.19 7.85 -1.39
C VAL A 120 1.45 9.15 -1.04
N ASP A 121 1.83 10.29 -1.63
CA ASP A 121 1.11 11.55 -1.42
C ASP A 121 -0.36 11.44 -1.84
N ARG A 122 -0.64 10.82 -3.00
CA ARG A 122 -2.02 10.56 -3.45
C ARG A 122 -2.78 9.69 -2.46
N LEU A 123 -2.16 8.60 -1.96
CA LEU A 123 -2.75 7.73 -0.94
C LEU A 123 -3.11 8.49 0.34
N MET A 124 -2.28 9.47 0.73
CA MET A 124 -2.54 10.29 1.91
C MET A 124 -3.66 11.33 1.71
N ARG A 125 -3.91 11.76 0.48
CA ARG A 125 -4.93 12.78 0.16
C ARG A 125 -6.28 12.19 -0.21
N GLU A 126 -6.32 11.01 -0.83
CA GLU A 126 -7.54 10.34 -1.23
C GLU A 126 -8.01 9.36 -0.14
N PRO A 127 -9.20 9.57 0.47
CA PRO A 127 -9.76 8.63 1.41
C PRO A 127 -9.98 7.26 0.77
N ALA A 128 -9.64 6.18 1.47
CA ALA A 128 -10.02 4.84 1.07
C ALA A 128 -11.56 4.70 1.17
N VAL A 129 -12.26 4.85 0.05
CA VAL A 129 -13.72 4.71 0.01
C VAL A 129 -14.11 3.26 0.23
N VAL A 130 -14.94 2.99 1.21
CA VAL A 130 -15.52 1.67 1.46
C VAL A 130 -16.57 1.39 0.37
N VAL A 131 -16.20 0.70 -0.71
CA VAL A 131 -17.13 0.23 -1.73
C VAL A 131 -17.60 -1.17 -1.34
N GLY A 132 -18.68 -1.22 -0.58
CA GLY A 132 -19.30 -2.48 -0.20
C GLY A 132 -20.73 -2.25 0.27
N THR A 133 -21.66 -2.23 -0.62
CA THR A 133 -23.09 -1.88 -0.72
C THR A 133 -23.29 -0.58 -1.48
N PRO A 134 -24.38 -0.44 -2.32
CA PRO A 134 -24.65 0.84 -2.96
C PRO A 134 -24.72 1.90 -1.88
N PRO A 135 -24.10 3.06 -2.06
CA PRO A 135 -24.04 4.08 -1.03
C PRO A 135 -25.46 4.61 -0.77
N ASP A 136 -25.86 4.60 0.49
CA ASP A 136 -26.65 5.72 0.98
C ASP A 136 -25.72 6.94 0.86
N ASP A 137 -26.12 7.91 0.07
CA ASP A 137 -25.32 9.03 -0.45
C ASP A 137 -24.75 10.00 0.60
N ASP A 138 -24.76 9.68 1.91
CA ASP A 138 -24.46 10.62 3.00
C ASP A 138 -23.43 10.15 4.05
N GLN A 139 -22.68 9.07 3.84
CA GLN A 139 -21.59 8.75 4.78
C GLN A 139 -20.23 9.04 4.15
N PRO A 140 -19.39 9.91 4.76
CA PRO A 140 -18.00 10.08 4.34
C PRO A 140 -17.30 8.74 4.48
N GLY A 141 -16.71 8.24 3.38
CA GLY A 141 -15.96 6.99 3.37
C GLY A 141 -14.90 6.98 4.49
N GLU A 142 -14.74 5.84 5.17
CA GLU A 142 -13.71 5.69 6.18
C GLU A 142 -12.32 5.85 5.53
N ALA A 143 -11.66 6.96 5.82
CA ALA A 143 -10.32 7.26 5.34
C ALA A 143 -9.27 6.69 6.29
N ILE A 144 -8.16 6.19 5.75
CA ILE A 144 -6.99 5.93 6.58
C ILE A 144 -6.45 7.29 7.04
N VAL A 145 -6.49 7.53 8.35
CA VAL A 145 -6.01 8.79 8.94
C VAL A 145 -4.81 8.52 9.83
N GLY A 146 -3.73 9.25 9.61
CA GLY A 146 -2.55 9.19 10.46
C GLY A 146 -1.36 9.89 9.83
N SER A 147 -0.65 10.71 10.60
CA SER A 147 0.54 11.45 10.16
C SER A 147 1.82 11.03 10.89
N CYS A 148 1.72 10.04 11.81
CA CYS A 148 2.90 9.58 12.55
C CYS A 148 3.86 8.78 11.63
N PRO A 149 5.15 8.69 11.98
CA PRO A 149 6.15 7.97 11.17
C PRO A 149 5.78 6.53 10.86
N ALA A 150 5.14 5.82 11.79
CA ALA A 150 4.68 4.45 11.58
C ALA A 150 3.63 4.36 10.46
N MET A 151 2.68 5.30 10.41
CA MET A 151 1.69 5.35 9.34
C MET A 151 2.30 5.71 7.98
N GLN A 152 3.34 6.53 7.96
CA GLN A 152 4.08 6.81 6.71
C GLN A 152 4.70 5.53 6.14
N GLU A 153 5.24 4.64 6.98
CA GLU A 153 5.73 3.34 6.51
C GLU A 153 4.60 2.45 5.98
N VAL A 154 3.42 2.48 6.60
CA VAL A 154 2.23 1.78 6.07
C VAL A 154 1.84 2.33 4.69
N TYR A 155 1.79 3.64 4.49
CA TYR A 155 1.47 4.24 3.19
C TYR A 155 2.50 3.89 2.12
N LYS A 156 3.80 3.90 2.46
CA LYS A 156 4.86 3.43 1.55
C LYS A 156 4.68 1.95 1.18
N ALA A 157 4.37 1.11 2.16
CA ALA A 157 4.12 -0.30 1.91
C ALA A 157 2.92 -0.49 0.98
N ILE A 158 1.79 0.22 1.21
CA ILE A 158 0.63 0.21 0.32
C ILE A 158 1.03 0.61 -1.10
N GLY A 159 1.74 1.74 -1.27
CA GLY A 159 2.17 2.21 -2.59
C GLY A 159 3.07 1.21 -3.33
N ARG A 160 3.96 0.50 -2.61
CA ARG A 160 4.85 -0.51 -3.20
C ARG A 160 4.11 -1.76 -3.68
N VAL A 161 3.08 -2.20 -2.92
CA VAL A 161 2.38 -3.45 -3.22
C VAL A 161 1.12 -3.26 -4.07
N ALA A 162 0.60 -2.03 -4.18
CA ALA A 162 -0.66 -1.77 -4.86
C ALA A 162 -0.66 -2.26 -6.32
N ASP A 163 0.40 -1.98 -7.08
CA ASP A 163 0.55 -2.38 -8.49
C ASP A 163 0.99 -3.85 -8.69
N GLN A 164 1.26 -4.59 -7.61
CA GLN A 164 1.74 -5.96 -7.69
C GLN A 164 0.58 -6.96 -7.76
N THR A 165 0.85 -8.16 -8.28
CA THR A 165 -0.14 -9.24 -8.40
C THR A 165 0.02 -10.34 -7.34
N PHE A 166 1.14 -10.35 -6.62
CA PHE A 166 1.39 -11.37 -5.59
C PHE A 166 0.47 -11.18 -4.37
N PRO A 167 0.23 -12.26 -3.60
CA PRO A 167 -0.52 -12.19 -2.35
C PRO A 167 0.13 -11.25 -1.34
N VAL A 168 -0.69 -10.52 -0.57
CA VAL A 168 -0.23 -9.59 0.47
C VAL A 168 -0.77 -10.06 1.82
N LEU A 169 0.11 -10.14 2.83
CA LEU A 169 -0.27 -10.39 4.21
C LEU A 169 -0.18 -9.08 5.03
N ILE A 170 -1.27 -8.72 5.70
CA ILE A 170 -1.37 -7.57 6.59
C ILE A 170 -1.41 -8.09 8.03
N THR A 171 -0.43 -7.73 8.84
CA THR A 171 -0.38 -8.10 10.25
C THR A 171 -0.57 -6.88 11.15
N GLY A 172 -1.25 -7.06 12.28
CA GLY A 172 -1.47 -5.98 13.25
C GLY A 172 -2.54 -6.36 14.27
N GLU A 173 -2.57 -5.68 15.40
CA GLU A 173 -3.54 -5.90 16.46
C GLU A 173 -4.98 -5.77 15.97
N SER A 174 -5.95 -6.30 16.75
CA SER A 174 -7.37 -6.13 16.42
C SER A 174 -7.74 -4.64 16.49
N GLY A 175 -8.57 -4.19 15.54
CA GLY A 175 -9.04 -2.80 15.50
C GLY A 175 -8.05 -1.78 14.90
N THR A 176 -6.87 -2.19 14.41
CA THR A 176 -5.87 -1.27 13.84
C THR A 176 -6.17 -0.81 12.40
N GLY A 177 -7.31 -1.20 11.81
CA GLY A 177 -7.70 -0.79 10.46
C GLY A 177 -7.10 -1.63 9.34
N LYS A 178 -6.79 -2.92 9.56
CA LYS A 178 -6.26 -3.83 8.53
C LYS A 178 -7.15 -3.88 7.27
N GLU A 179 -8.46 -3.85 7.44
CA GLU A 179 -9.41 -3.82 6.32
C GLU A 179 -9.28 -2.53 5.50
N LEU A 180 -9.07 -1.37 6.14
CA LEU A 180 -8.84 -0.10 5.45
C LEU A 180 -7.56 -0.15 4.61
N VAL A 181 -6.49 -0.75 5.16
CA VAL A 181 -5.23 -0.98 4.42
C VAL A 181 -5.46 -1.88 3.21
N ALA A 182 -6.23 -2.97 3.35
CA ALA A 182 -6.55 -3.87 2.25
C ALA A 182 -7.36 -3.16 1.15
N ARG A 183 -8.34 -2.33 1.54
CA ARG A 183 -9.13 -1.52 0.61
C ARG A 183 -8.28 -0.49 -0.11
N ALA A 184 -7.35 0.17 0.58
CA ALA A 184 -6.41 1.11 -0.03
C ALA A 184 -5.51 0.40 -1.07
N ILE A 185 -4.97 -0.79 -0.76
CA ILE A 185 -4.19 -1.61 -1.70
C ILE A 185 -5.02 -1.93 -2.96
N TYR A 186 -6.29 -2.29 -2.79
CA TYR A 186 -7.20 -2.55 -3.91
C TYR A 186 -7.47 -1.30 -4.74
N GLN A 187 -7.85 -0.18 -4.11
CA GLN A 187 -8.25 1.07 -4.77
C GLN A 187 -7.12 1.70 -5.59
N HIS A 188 -5.89 1.56 -5.12
CA HIS A 188 -4.69 2.07 -5.81
C HIS A 188 -4.02 1.02 -6.72
N GLY A 189 -4.61 -0.18 -6.83
CA GLY A 189 -4.13 -1.26 -7.68
C GLY A 189 -4.77 -1.28 -9.08
N PRO A 190 -4.23 -2.12 -9.99
CA PRO A 190 -4.74 -2.24 -11.35
C PRO A 190 -6.16 -2.83 -11.43
N ARG A 191 -6.63 -3.47 -10.35
CA ARG A 191 -7.96 -4.08 -10.26
C ARG A 191 -9.00 -3.22 -9.53
N ALA A 192 -8.77 -1.91 -9.35
CA ALA A 192 -9.65 -0.99 -8.61
C ALA A 192 -11.09 -0.89 -9.17
N LYS A 193 -11.31 -1.29 -10.43
CA LYS A 193 -12.64 -1.34 -11.07
C LYS A 193 -13.25 -2.73 -11.14
N ALA A 194 -12.53 -3.75 -10.67
CA ALA A 194 -12.95 -5.13 -10.65
C ALA A 194 -13.62 -5.47 -9.29
N PRO A 195 -14.26 -6.64 -9.13
CA PRO A 195 -14.88 -7.01 -7.86
C PRO A 195 -13.90 -6.99 -6.67
N PHE A 196 -14.33 -6.43 -5.55
CA PHE A 196 -13.65 -6.56 -4.26
C PHE A 196 -14.58 -7.29 -3.29
N LEU A 197 -14.16 -8.46 -2.82
CA LEU A 197 -14.91 -9.23 -1.83
C LEU A 197 -14.09 -9.38 -0.56
N ALA A 198 -14.70 -9.08 0.58
CA ALA A 198 -14.12 -9.30 1.90
C ALA A 198 -14.86 -10.43 2.60
N LEU A 199 -14.10 -11.31 3.27
CA LEU A 199 -14.63 -12.38 4.09
C LEU A 199 -13.81 -12.49 5.37
N ASN A 200 -14.51 -12.42 6.51
CA ASN A 200 -13.88 -12.64 7.81
C ASN A 200 -13.99 -14.12 8.18
N CYS A 201 -12.82 -14.79 8.27
CA CYS A 201 -12.76 -16.23 8.56
C CYS A 201 -13.23 -16.56 9.97
N ALA A 202 -13.05 -15.66 10.94
CA ALA A 202 -13.49 -15.88 12.33
C ALA A 202 -15.01 -15.75 12.50
N ALA A 203 -15.70 -15.03 11.59
CA ALA A 203 -17.15 -14.82 11.67
C ALA A 203 -17.96 -16.01 11.12
N ILE A 204 -17.33 -16.96 10.46
CA ILE A 204 -18.00 -18.08 9.81
C ILE A 204 -17.68 -19.38 10.56
N PRO A 205 -18.66 -20.23 10.89
CA PRO A 205 -18.40 -21.54 11.47
C PRO A 205 -17.43 -22.36 10.59
N GLU A 206 -16.47 -23.04 11.21
CA GLU A 206 -15.44 -23.84 10.50
C GLU A 206 -16.03 -24.79 9.46
N THR A 207 -17.15 -25.43 9.78
CA THR A 207 -17.85 -26.39 8.91
C THR A 207 -18.44 -25.74 7.65
N LEU A 208 -18.66 -24.44 7.66
CA LEU A 208 -19.24 -23.69 6.54
C LEU A 208 -18.20 -22.89 5.76
N LEU A 209 -17.05 -22.57 6.37
CA LEU A 209 -16.05 -21.68 5.78
C LEU A 209 -15.56 -22.19 4.42
N GLU A 210 -15.30 -23.49 4.30
CA GLU A 210 -14.86 -24.10 3.04
C GLU A 210 -15.92 -23.96 1.94
N SER A 211 -17.20 -24.17 2.28
CA SER A 211 -18.32 -24.00 1.37
C SER A 211 -18.56 -22.54 0.98
N GLU A 212 -18.35 -21.58 1.88
CA GLU A 212 -18.45 -20.16 1.56
C GLU A 212 -17.32 -19.70 0.62
N LEU A 213 -16.08 -20.17 0.85
CA LEU A 213 -14.92 -19.82 0.03
C LEU A 213 -14.99 -20.44 -1.37
N PHE A 214 -15.20 -21.76 -1.45
CA PHE A 214 -15.04 -22.53 -2.68
C PHE A 214 -16.38 -22.93 -3.34
N GLY A 215 -17.50 -22.73 -2.63
CA GLY A 215 -18.80 -23.23 -3.08
C GLY A 215 -18.97 -24.73 -2.87
N HIS A 216 -20.15 -25.24 -3.15
CA HIS A 216 -20.45 -26.68 -3.04
C HIS A 216 -21.39 -27.16 -4.15
N GLU A 217 -21.28 -28.42 -4.48
CA GLU A 217 -22.24 -29.12 -5.33
C GLU A 217 -23.44 -29.60 -4.52
N LYS A 218 -24.57 -29.87 -5.20
CA LYS A 218 -25.75 -30.45 -4.59
C LYS A 218 -25.40 -31.81 -3.96
N GLY A 219 -25.76 -32.00 -2.69
CA GLY A 219 -25.51 -33.25 -1.95
C GLY A 219 -24.11 -33.34 -1.31
N ALA A 220 -23.29 -32.27 -1.34
CA ALA A 220 -21.94 -32.27 -0.76
C ALA A 220 -21.91 -32.51 0.75
N PHE A 221 -22.96 -32.11 1.46
CA PHE A 221 -23.16 -32.32 2.90
C PHE A 221 -24.64 -32.27 3.25
N THR A 222 -25.00 -32.61 4.49
CA THR A 222 -26.37 -32.56 4.98
C THR A 222 -26.89 -31.12 4.94
N GLY A 223 -27.90 -30.83 4.11
CA GLY A 223 -28.44 -29.48 3.88
C GLY A 223 -27.96 -28.80 2.58
N ALA A 224 -27.08 -29.47 1.81
CA ALA A 224 -26.68 -28.96 0.48
C ALA A 224 -27.74 -29.31 -0.59
N GLU A 225 -28.91 -28.66 -0.52
CA GLU A 225 -30.05 -28.95 -1.41
C GLU A 225 -29.80 -28.50 -2.86
N ARG A 226 -28.94 -27.51 -3.07
CA ARG A 226 -28.59 -26.92 -4.38
C ARG A 226 -27.11 -26.60 -4.46
N ARG A 227 -26.58 -26.48 -5.69
CA ARG A 227 -25.25 -25.97 -5.95
C ARG A 227 -25.17 -24.49 -5.51
N ARG A 228 -24.03 -24.10 -4.90
CA ARG A 228 -23.72 -22.71 -4.54
C ARG A 228 -22.33 -22.30 -5.04
N ILE A 229 -22.27 -21.12 -5.63
CA ILE A 229 -21.02 -20.51 -6.12
C ILE A 229 -20.27 -19.91 -4.92
N GLY A 230 -18.98 -20.24 -4.78
CA GLY A 230 -18.11 -19.75 -3.71
C GLY A 230 -17.60 -18.33 -3.95
N LYS A 231 -17.03 -17.74 -2.90
CA LYS A 231 -16.51 -16.36 -2.95
C LYS A 231 -15.32 -16.21 -3.91
N PHE A 232 -14.46 -17.21 -4.04
CA PHE A 232 -13.35 -17.17 -5.00
C PHE A 232 -13.82 -17.15 -6.46
N GLU A 233 -14.88 -17.86 -6.78
CA GLU A 233 -15.49 -17.83 -8.11
C GLU A 233 -16.17 -16.48 -8.38
N GLN A 234 -16.84 -15.90 -7.38
CA GLN A 234 -17.45 -14.56 -7.46
C GLN A 234 -16.42 -13.44 -7.60
N ALA A 235 -15.24 -13.60 -7.02
CA ALA A 235 -14.14 -12.62 -7.06
C ALA A 235 -13.26 -12.74 -8.32
N ASN A 236 -13.60 -13.62 -9.26
CA ASN A 236 -12.77 -13.86 -10.44
C ASN A 236 -12.49 -12.57 -11.22
N GLY A 237 -11.22 -12.33 -11.58
CA GLY A 237 -10.72 -11.11 -12.19
C GLY A 237 -10.52 -9.95 -11.20
N GLY A 238 -10.94 -10.10 -9.94
CA GLY A 238 -10.93 -9.08 -8.90
C GLY A 238 -9.92 -9.32 -7.77
N THR A 239 -10.30 -8.86 -6.58
CA THR A 239 -9.50 -8.99 -5.36
C THR A 239 -10.34 -9.59 -4.23
N MET A 240 -9.76 -10.54 -3.49
CA MET A 240 -10.35 -11.15 -2.31
C MET A 240 -9.57 -10.75 -1.07
N LEU A 241 -10.24 -10.19 -0.08
CA LEU A 241 -9.72 -10.02 1.28
C LEU A 241 -10.18 -11.19 2.15
N LEU A 242 -9.22 -11.92 2.69
CA LEU A 242 -9.45 -12.88 3.78
C LEU A 242 -8.99 -12.24 5.08
N ASP A 243 -9.93 -11.82 5.89
CA ASP A 243 -9.62 -11.29 7.22
C ASP A 243 -9.60 -12.43 8.25
N GLU A 244 -8.73 -12.27 9.25
CA GLU A 244 -8.45 -13.22 10.33
C GLU A 244 -8.11 -14.62 9.79
N VAL A 245 -7.16 -14.68 8.82
CA VAL A 245 -6.72 -15.98 8.22
C VAL A 245 -6.11 -16.94 9.24
N GLY A 246 -5.62 -16.44 10.38
CA GLY A 246 -5.18 -17.29 11.49
C GLY A 246 -6.27 -18.19 12.08
N ASP A 247 -7.55 -17.87 11.88
CA ASP A 247 -8.68 -18.70 12.34
C ASP A 247 -9.17 -19.71 11.29
N MET A 248 -8.49 -19.79 10.15
CA MET A 248 -8.85 -20.72 9.08
C MET A 248 -8.52 -22.17 9.45
N PRO A 249 -9.46 -23.13 9.29
CA PRO A 249 -9.21 -24.55 9.50
C PRO A 249 -8.14 -25.08 8.55
N LEU A 250 -7.35 -26.07 8.96
CA LEU A 250 -6.27 -26.68 8.16
C LEU A 250 -6.73 -27.18 6.79
N ALA A 251 -7.97 -27.72 6.68
CA ALA A 251 -8.54 -28.15 5.42
C ALA A 251 -8.72 -26.99 4.43
N ALA A 252 -9.25 -25.86 4.90
CA ALA A 252 -9.39 -24.64 4.10
C ALA A 252 -8.02 -24.04 3.74
N GLN A 253 -7.04 -24.05 4.66
CA GLN A 253 -5.67 -23.61 4.39
C GLN A 253 -5.05 -24.41 3.23
N ALA A 254 -5.22 -25.74 3.20
CA ALA A 254 -4.70 -26.58 2.12
C ALA A 254 -5.31 -26.23 0.75
N LYS A 255 -6.60 -25.94 0.70
CA LYS A 255 -7.29 -25.53 -0.54
C LYS A 255 -6.88 -24.11 -0.99
N VAL A 256 -6.70 -23.17 -0.04
CA VAL A 256 -6.20 -21.82 -0.36
C VAL A 256 -4.78 -21.91 -0.91
N LEU A 257 -3.91 -22.73 -0.33
CA LEU A 257 -2.55 -22.92 -0.85
C LEU A 257 -2.58 -23.47 -2.29
N ARG A 258 -3.41 -24.48 -2.56
CA ARG A 258 -3.56 -25.02 -3.91
C ARG A 258 -4.08 -23.97 -4.90
N LEU A 259 -5.06 -23.15 -4.48
CA LEU A 259 -5.58 -22.05 -5.29
C LEU A 259 -4.49 -21.03 -5.61
N LEU A 260 -3.62 -20.67 -4.65
CA LEU A 260 -2.51 -19.75 -4.88
C LEU A 260 -1.47 -20.30 -5.86
N GLN A 261 -1.22 -21.60 -5.83
CA GLN A 261 -0.22 -22.27 -6.69
C GLN A 261 -0.74 -22.56 -8.10
N GLU A 262 -1.99 -23.03 -8.20
CA GLU A 262 -2.57 -23.55 -9.45
C GLU A 262 -3.56 -22.58 -10.11
N GLN A 263 -3.97 -21.51 -9.41
CA GLN A 263 -5.06 -20.60 -9.80
C GLN A 263 -6.35 -21.36 -10.16
N ALA A 264 -6.58 -22.45 -9.44
CA ALA A 264 -7.69 -23.35 -9.66
C ALA A 264 -8.08 -24.07 -8.36
N PHE A 265 -9.33 -24.46 -8.26
CA PHE A 265 -9.86 -25.23 -7.12
C PHE A 265 -11.05 -26.11 -7.54
N GLU A 266 -11.50 -26.97 -6.64
CA GLU A 266 -12.70 -27.79 -6.79
C GLU A 266 -13.71 -27.39 -5.72
N ARG A 267 -15.01 -27.34 -6.10
CA ARG A 267 -16.10 -27.12 -5.15
C ARG A 267 -16.17 -28.26 -4.15
N VAL A 268 -16.74 -28.01 -2.98
CA VAL A 268 -16.96 -29.05 -1.97
C VAL A 268 -17.91 -30.11 -2.55
N GLY A 269 -17.51 -31.37 -2.51
CA GLY A 269 -18.25 -32.49 -3.07
C GLY A 269 -18.26 -32.58 -4.60
N GLY A 270 -17.51 -31.72 -5.29
CA GLY A 270 -17.36 -31.76 -6.75
C GLY A 270 -15.99 -32.23 -7.21
N THR A 271 -15.89 -32.55 -8.48
CA THR A 271 -14.64 -32.94 -9.18
C THR A 271 -14.33 -32.02 -10.34
N GLU A 272 -15.19 -31.03 -10.59
CA GLU A 272 -14.99 -30.02 -11.64
C GLU A 272 -13.95 -29.01 -11.18
N THR A 273 -12.88 -28.82 -11.96
CA THR A 273 -11.86 -27.81 -11.70
C THR A 273 -12.35 -26.43 -12.16
N VAL A 274 -12.45 -25.51 -11.20
CA VAL A 274 -12.79 -24.09 -11.44
C VAL A 274 -11.50 -23.29 -11.48
N ARG A 275 -11.24 -22.59 -12.59
CA ARG A 275 -10.11 -21.67 -12.73
C ARG A 275 -10.52 -20.26 -12.31
N THR A 276 -9.64 -19.57 -11.60
CA THR A 276 -9.90 -18.20 -11.13
C THR A 276 -8.62 -17.39 -11.10
N ASP A 277 -8.71 -16.14 -11.53
CA ASP A 277 -7.65 -15.15 -11.43
C ASP A 277 -8.04 -14.14 -10.34
N VAL A 278 -7.70 -14.42 -9.10
CA VAL A 278 -8.02 -13.58 -7.93
C VAL A 278 -6.74 -13.10 -7.27
N ARG A 279 -6.63 -11.79 -7.09
CA ARG A 279 -5.61 -11.22 -6.20
C ARG A 279 -6.01 -11.44 -4.76
N LEU A 280 -5.15 -12.08 -3.96
CA LEU A 280 -5.41 -12.35 -2.56
C LEU A 280 -4.74 -11.29 -1.66
N ILE A 281 -5.52 -10.73 -0.73
CA ILE A 281 -5.03 -9.98 0.41
C ILE A 281 -5.50 -10.73 1.66
N ALA A 282 -4.57 -11.05 2.55
CA ALA A 282 -4.84 -11.72 3.82
C ALA A 282 -4.57 -10.77 4.98
N ALA A 283 -5.37 -10.83 6.04
CA ALA A 283 -5.17 -10.04 7.24
C ALA A 283 -5.28 -10.93 8.50
N THR A 284 -4.51 -10.63 9.53
CA THR A 284 -4.58 -11.32 10.81
C THR A 284 -3.97 -10.48 11.94
N HIS A 285 -4.47 -10.70 13.16
CA HIS A 285 -3.84 -10.19 14.38
C HIS A 285 -2.85 -11.18 14.99
N ARG A 286 -2.76 -12.39 14.46
CA ARG A 286 -1.96 -13.50 15.03
C ARG A 286 -0.56 -13.56 14.43
N ASP A 287 0.41 -13.99 15.23
CA ASP A 287 1.76 -14.28 14.77
C ASP A 287 1.79 -15.64 14.06
N LEU A 288 1.58 -15.61 12.75
CA LEU A 288 1.61 -16.82 11.93
C LEU A 288 2.99 -17.50 11.90
N GLY A 289 4.07 -16.77 12.18
CA GLY A 289 5.42 -17.34 12.25
C GLY A 289 5.63 -18.31 13.41
N ALA A 290 4.94 -18.11 14.52
CA ALA A 290 5.02 -18.97 15.70
C ALA A 290 4.03 -20.17 15.67
N TRP A 291 3.03 -20.15 14.80
CA TRP A 291 1.91 -21.12 14.81
C TRP A 291 2.16 -22.47 14.15
N PRO A 292 3.05 -22.62 13.14
CA PRO A 292 3.41 -23.92 12.59
C PRO A 292 3.91 -24.91 13.65
N ALA A 293 4.68 -24.41 14.64
CA ALA A 293 5.17 -25.21 15.77
C ALA A 293 4.06 -25.77 16.65
N GLN A 294 2.86 -25.18 16.61
CA GLN A 294 1.67 -25.61 17.36
C GLN A 294 0.70 -26.47 16.51
N GLY A 295 1.02 -26.74 15.26
CA GLY A 295 0.16 -27.49 14.33
C GLY A 295 -1.16 -26.79 13.96
N LYS A 296 -1.27 -25.48 14.22
CA LYS A 296 -2.49 -24.68 13.96
C LYS A 296 -2.50 -23.98 12.61
N TYR A 297 -1.33 -23.77 12.03
CA TYR A 297 -1.17 -23.15 10.73
C TYR A 297 -0.14 -23.91 9.90
N ARG A 298 -0.35 -24.01 8.61
CA ARG A 298 0.55 -24.71 7.69
C ARG A 298 1.79 -23.85 7.43
N PRO A 299 3.00 -24.40 7.54
CA PRO A 299 4.24 -23.65 7.30
C PRO A 299 4.45 -23.29 5.82
N ASP A 300 3.70 -23.95 4.91
CA ASP A 300 3.81 -23.78 3.47
C ASP A 300 2.77 -22.77 2.88
N LEU A 301 1.85 -22.27 3.69
CA LEU A 301 0.90 -21.22 3.35
C LEU A 301 1.38 -19.84 3.84
#